data_e5ff6b6b1b49148d36592c755acd15ac
#
_entry.id   e5ff6b6b1b49148d36592c755acd15ac
#
_cell.length_a   1.000
_cell.length_b   1.000
_cell.length_c   1.000
_cell.angle_alpha   90.00
_cell.angle_beta   90.00
_cell.angle_gamma   90.00
#
_symmetry.space_group_name_H-M   'P 1'
#
loop_
_entity.id
_entity.type
_entity.pdbx_description
1 polymer ?
#
loop_
_entity_poly.entity_id
_entity_poly.type
_entity_poly.pdbx_seq_one_letter_code
_entity_poly.pdbx_strand_id
1 'polypeptide(L)'
;TSALGWAAAVKQVLESSELEGSIEVYGTPAEEDGGGKIIMLKQGVFDGLDAVFLMHPTSAMARIGGECASFTDFEIEYIGKSAHAESHPENGINALDAANLFYQAVGLARQQLRDSIHICCIIAESERDIGRIPDYARLEVEISTMRVKDIETTKQKIINIAEGMALASGCKVRYKEIPGYYGRMPNAVLAELCRQEMLALGEPMMEGMPCDAGGEDLGNVSRVIPACNLYMTLLPD
;
A
#
# COMPACT_ATOMS: atom_id res chain seq x y z
N THR A 1 -21.87 7.33 1.11
CA THR A 1 -23.10 7.94 0.57
C THR A 1 -23.33 7.52 -0.87
N SER A 2 -22.33 7.62 -1.76
CA SER A 2 -22.44 7.27 -3.20
C SER A 2 -22.87 5.82 -3.42
N ALA A 3 -22.25 4.85 -2.71
CA ALA A 3 -22.61 3.44 -2.81
C ALA A 3 -24.08 3.17 -2.46
N LEU A 4 -24.62 3.85 -1.45
CA LEU A 4 -26.03 3.74 -1.09
C LEU A 4 -26.95 4.31 -2.17
N GLY A 5 -26.56 5.43 -2.79
CA GLY A 5 -27.30 6.01 -3.91
C GLY A 5 -27.34 5.08 -5.12
N TRP A 6 -26.21 4.50 -5.47
CA TRP A 6 -26.12 3.50 -6.54
C TRP A 6 -26.98 2.27 -6.25
N ALA A 7 -26.88 1.73 -5.05
CA ALA A 7 -27.67 0.56 -4.69
C ALA A 7 -29.17 0.84 -4.76
N ALA A 8 -29.62 2.01 -4.31
CA ALA A 8 -31.02 2.40 -4.40
C ALA A 8 -31.48 2.51 -5.86
N ALA A 9 -30.67 3.11 -6.74
CA ALA A 9 -31.00 3.24 -8.16
C ALA A 9 -31.05 1.86 -8.86
N VAL A 10 -30.06 1.01 -8.65
CA VAL A 10 -30.03 -0.34 -9.23
C VAL A 10 -31.21 -1.18 -8.71
N LYS A 11 -31.50 -1.12 -7.41
CA LYS A 11 -32.67 -1.79 -6.83
C LYS A 11 -33.96 -1.37 -7.53
N GLN A 12 -34.17 -0.07 -7.75
CA GLN A 12 -35.34 0.42 -8.44
C GLN A 12 -35.45 -0.11 -9.88
N VAL A 13 -34.34 -0.20 -10.59
CA VAL A 13 -34.30 -0.76 -11.95
C VAL A 13 -34.65 -2.25 -11.93
N LEU A 14 -34.06 -3.03 -11.04
CA LEU A 14 -34.37 -4.46 -10.91
C LEU A 14 -35.84 -4.72 -10.57
N GLU A 15 -36.42 -3.92 -9.67
CA GLU A 15 -37.85 -4.01 -9.30
C GLU A 15 -38.82 -3.61 -10.42
N SER A 16 -38.37 -2.77 -11.35
CA SER A 16 -39.20 -2.24 -12.45
C SER A 16 -38.94 -2.90 -13.81
N SER A 17 -38.09 -3.86 -13.90
CA SER A 17 -37.69 -4.58 -15.13
C SER A 17 -37.76 -6.09 -14.97
N GLU A 18 -37.57 -6.83 -16.07
CA GLU A 18 -37.45 -8.28 -16.07
C GLU A 18 -36.00 -8.77 -15.82
N LEU A 19 -35.10 -7.85 -15.42
CA LEU A 19 -33.71 -8.19 -15.13
C LEU A 19 -33.61 -8.92 -13.80
N GLU A 20 -32.94 -10.06 -13.80
CA GLU A 20 -32.59 -10.80 -12.61
C GLU A 20 -31.21 -10.37 -12.09
N GLY A 21 -31.09 -10.26 -10.76
CA GLY A 21 -29.83 -9.90 -10.13
C GLY A 21 -30.02 -9.41 -8.70
N SER A 22 -28.92 -9.14 -8.05
CA SER A 22 -28.88 -8.56 -6.70
C SER A 22 -27.82 -7.47 -6.63
N ILE A 23 -28.02 -6.54 -5.72
CA ILE A 23 -26.99 -5.55 -5.36
C ILE A 23 -26.80 -5.57 -3.86
N GLU A 24 -25.55 -5.58 -3.47
CA GLU A 24 -25.13 -5.57 -2.08
C GLU A 24 -24.26 -4.36 -1.79
N VAL A 25 -24.37 -3.79 -0.59
CA VAL A 25 -23.55 -2.65 -0.14
C VAL A 25 -22.74 -3.08 1.06
N TYR A 26 -21.43 -2.95 0.93
CA TYR A 26 -20.49 -3.29 1.99
C TYR A 26 -19.90 -2.04 2.62
N GLY A 27 -19.99 -1.95 3.96
CA GLY A 27 -19.21 -1.00 4.74
C GLY A 27 -17.81 -1.56 4.97
N THR A 28 -16.80 -0.92 4.40
CA THR A 28 -15.41 -1.41 4.43
C THR A 28 -14.53 -0.43 5.20
N PRO A 29 -14.41 -0.58 6.55
CA PRO A 29 -13.62 0.32 7.38
C PRO A 29 -12.11 0.08 7.22
N ALA A 30 -11.31 1.02 7.77
CA ALA A 30 -9.85 0.90 7.90
C ALA A 30 -9.11 0.73 6.54
N GLU A 31 -9.51 1.50 5.53
CA GLU A 31 -8.80 1.52 4.25
C GLU A 31 -7.39 2.11 4.42
N GLU A 32 -7.26 3.23 5.17
CA GLU A 32 -6.03 4.02 5.28
C GLU A 32 -4.88 3.29 5.99
N ASP A 33 -5.17 2.46 6.99
CA ASP A 33 -4.12 1.84 7.83
C ASP A 33 -4.30 0.35 8.12
N GLY A 34 -5.40 -0.25 7.72
CA GLY A 34 -5.73 -1.61 8.20
C GLY A 34 -6.06 -2.62 7.11
N GLY A 35 -6.30 -2.16 5.90
CA GLY A 35 -6.69 -3.04 4.79
C GLY A 35 -7.96 -3.82 5.08
N GLY A 36 -9.02 -3.13 5.52
CA GLY A 36 -10.27 -3.79 5.93
C GLY A 36 -10.87 -4.68 4.87
N LYS A 37 -10.80 -4.28 3.57
CA LYS A 37 -11.25 -5.13 2.46
C LYS A 37 -10.41 -6.40 2.32
N ILE A 38 -9.13 -6.37 2.67
CA ILE A 38 -8.26 -7.56 2.64
C ILE A 38 -8.71 -8.57 3.72
N ILE A 39 -9.06 -8.08 4.91
CA ILE A 39 -9.57 -8.92 6.00
C ILE A 39 -10.91 -9.54 5.59
N MET A 40 -11.82 -8.72 5.05
CA MET A 40 -13.13 -9.17 4.57
C MET A 40 -13.00 -10.20 3.44
N LEU A 41 -12.07 -9.96 2.49
CA LEU A 41 -11.78 -10.90 1.39
C LEU A 41 -11.30 -12.26 1.92
N LYS A 42 -10.38 -12.25 2.89
CA LYS A 42 -9.89 -13.49 3.52
C LYS A 42 -10.96 -14.26 4.29
N GLN A 43 -12.01 -13.57 4.73
CA GLN A 43 -13.17 -14.17 5.43
C GLN A 43 -14.28 -14.62 4.49
N GLY A 44 -14.09 -14.47 3.17
CA GLY A 44 -15.09 -14.86 2.17
C GLY A 44 -16.30 -13.92 2.07
N VAL A 45 -16.22 -12.71 2.63
CA VAL A 45 -17.35 -11.76 2.66
C VAL A 45 -17.80 -11.37 1.24
N PHE A 46 -16.91 -11.43 0.27
CA PHE A 46 -17.17 -11.08 -1.13
C PHE A 46 -17.39 -12.29 -2.04
N ASP A 47 -17.52 -13.49 -1.47
CA ASP A 47 -17.71 -14.71 -2.25
C ASP A 47 -19.06 -14.67 -2.99
N GLY A 48 -19.04 -15.06 -4.24
CA GLY A 48 -20.24 -15.10 -5.10
C GLY A 48 -20.60 -13.78 -5.78
N LEU A 49 -19.81 -12.73 -5.59
CA LEU A 49 -20.00 -11.47 -6.33
C LEU A 49 -19.43 -11.59 -7.76
N ASP A 50 -20.19 -11.12 -8.73
CA ASP A 50 -19.78 -11.08 -10.15
C ASP A 50 -18.91 -9.86 -10.46
N ALA A 51 -19.14 -8.73 -9.77
CA ALA A 51 -18.38 -7.48 -9.94
C ALA A 51 -18.43 -6.61 -8.68
N VAL A 52 -17.40 -5.78 -8.51
CA VAL A 52 -17.29 -4.81 -7.42
C VAL A 52 -17.06 -3.41 -7.99
N PHE A 53 -17.79 -2.46 -7.47
CA PHE A 53 -17.67 -1.04 -7.82
C PHE A 53 -17.32 -0.22 -6.58
N LEU A 54 -16.40 0.72 -6.74
CA LEU A 54 -16.06 1.71 -5.73
C LEU A 54 -16.09 3.09 -6.37
N MET A 55 -16.64 4.07 -5.66
CA MET A 55 -16.59 5.47 -6.05
C MET A 55 -15.68 6.23 -5.09
N HIS A 56 -14.64 6.85 -5.61
CA HIS A 56 -13.67 7.62 -4.86
C HIS A 56 -13.78 9.11 -5.20
N PRO A 57 -13.83 10.01 -4.22
CA PRO A 57 -13.80 11.45 -4.49
C PRO A 57 -12.42 11.88 -5.00
N THR A 58 -12.37 12.88 -5.89
CA THR A 58 -11.13 13.48 -6.37
C THR A 58 -11.28 14.99 -6.52
N SER A 59 -10.17 15.72 -6.40
CA SER A 59 -10.08 17.13 -6.77
C SER A 59 -9.63 17.35 -8.22
N ALA A 60 -9.36 16.27 -8.94
CA ALA A 60 -9.05 16.29 -10.37
C ALA A 60 -10.27 15.95 -11.21
N MET A 61 -10.13 15.96 -12.55
CA MET A 61 -11.15 15.49 -13.47
C MET A 61 -11.58 14.05 -13.15
N ALA A 62 -12.85 13.74 -13.31
CA ALA A 62 -13.37 12.38 -13.13
C ALA A 62 -12.64 11.40 -14.06
N ARG A 63 -12.40 10.20 -13.58
CA ARG A 63 -11.64 9.16 -14.30
C ARG A 63 -11.97 7.76 -13.80
N ILE A 64 -11.67 6.79 -14.62
CA ILE A 64 -11.59 5.40 -14.17
C ILE A 64 -10.17 5.15 -13.66
N GLY A 65 -10.03 4.61 -12.47
CA GLY A 65 -8.73 4.25 -11.90
C GLY A 65 -8.10 3.08 -12.67
N GLY A 66 -6.87 3.28 -13.14
CA GLY A 66 -6.03 2.27 -13.77
C GLY A 66 -5.28 1.40 -12.77
N GLU A 67 -4.12 0.87 -13.16
CA GLU A 67 -3.23 0.19 -12.23
C GLU A 67 -2.75 1.15 -11.14
N CYS A 68 -2.51 0.63 -9.95
CA CYS A 68 -1.88 1.36 -8.86
C CYS A 68 -0.75 0.54 -8.22
N ALA A 69 0.08 1.19 -7.41
CA ALA A 69 1.20 0.54 -6.77
C ALA A 69 0.75 -0.49 -5.72
N SER A 70 1.53 -1.56 -5.63
CA SER A 70 1.53 -2.46 -4.48
C SER A 70 2.56 -1.97 -3.48
N PHE A 71 2.33 -2.16 -2.19
CA PHE A 71 3.33 -1.82 -1.17
C PHE A 71 3.33 -2.81 -0.01
N THR A 72 4.40 -2.81 0.75
CA THR A 72 4.55 -3.51 2.04
C THR A 72 5.52 -2.74 2.92
N ASP A 73 5.29 -2.78 4.22
CA ASP A 73 6.08 -2.08 5.20
C ASP A 73 6.85 -3.03 6.10
N PHE A 74 7.93 -2.52 6.67
CA PHE A 74 8.77 -3.22 7.64
C PHE A 74 9.13 -2.30 8.79
N GLU A 75 9.04 -2.85 9.99
CA GLU A 75 9.80 -2.36 11.14
C GLU A 75 11.09 -3.17 11.25
N ILE A 76 12.23 -2.50 11.32
CA ILE A 76 13.54 -3.12 11.51
C ILE A 76 14.14 -2.56 12.79
N GLU A 77 14.45 -3.44 13.73
CA GLU A 77 15.04 -3.10 15.01
C GLU A 77 16.47 -3.65 15.10
N TYR A 78 17.42 -2.77 15.40
CA TYR A 78 18.77 -3.16 15.79
C TYR A 78 18.90 -3.10 17.30
N ILE A 79 19.45 -4.18 17.87
CA ILE A 79 19.66 -4.33 19.29
C ILE A 79 21.16 -4.52 19.52
N GLY A 80 21.75 -3.53 20.14
CA GLY A 80 23.16 -3.47 20.48
C GLY A 80 23.41 -3.67 21.98
N LYS A 81 24.38 -2.91 22.51
CA LYS A 81 24.75 -2.91 23.91
C LYS A 81 25.24 -1.53 24.33
N SER A 82 24.63 -0.97 25.36
CA SER A 82 25.02 0.34 25.88
C SER A 82 26.37 0.28 26.60
N ALA A 83 27.12 1.36 26.48
CA ALA A 83 28.34 1.65 27.25
C ALA A 83 28.53 3.16 27.38
N HIS A 84 29.40 3.58 28.29
CA HIS A 84 29.78 4.98 28.40
C HIS A 84 30.64 5.37 27.20
N ALA A 85 30.21 6.40 26.44
CA ALA A 85 30.80 6.72 25.14
C ALA A 85 32.28 7.19 25.22
N GLU A 86 32.71 7.79 26.34
CA GLU A 86 34.07 8.28 26.52
C GLU A 86 34.95 7.34 27.35
N SER A 87 34.37 6.70 28.41
CA SER A 87 35.17 5.95 29.36
C SER A 87 35.46 4.51 28.91
N HIS A 88 34.49 3.84 28.34
CA HIS A 88 34.56 2.44 27.94
C HIS A 88 33.75 2.14 26.67
N PRO A 89 33.99 2.85 25.55
CA PRO A 89 33.25 2.66 24.31
C PRO A 89 33.41 1.26 23.71
N GLU A 90 34.57 0.60 23.98
CA GLU A 90 34.89 -0.75 23.52
C GLU A 90 33.99 -1.83 24.11
N ASN A 91 33.23 -1.52 25.17
CA ASN A 91 32.25 -2.43 25.76
C ASN A 91 30.88 -2.33 25.15
N GLY A 92 30.66 -1.33 24.27
CA GLY A 92 29.40 -1.07 23.59
C GLY A 92 29.27 -1.78 22.23
N ILE A 93 28.03 -1.85 21.75
CA ILE A 93 27.68 -2.24 20.39
C ILE A 93 26.63 -1.21 19.94
N ASN A 94 26.98 -0.39 18.97
CA ASN A 94 26.17 0.76 18.58
C ASN A 94 25.07 0.36 17.59
N ALA A 95 23.81 0.35 18.06
CA ALA A 95 22.66 0.06 17.24
C ALA A 95 22.34 1.16 16.21
N LEU A 96 22.64 2.43 16.54
CA LEU A 96 22.46 3.54 15.63
C LEU A 96 23.43 3.47 14.44
N ASP A 97 24.65 2.99 14.63
CA ASP A 97 25.58 2.75 13.53
C ASP A 97 25.07 1.68 12.58
N ALA A 98 24.48 0.60 13.11
CA ALA A 98 23.83 -0.43 12.30
C ALA A 98 22.68 0.15 11.46
N ALA A 99 21.85 0.99 12.07
CA ALA A 99 20.75 1.67 11.39
C ALA A 99 21.26 2.64 10.30
N ASN A 100 22.31 3.40 10.55
CA ASN A 100 22.92 4.27 9.56
C ASN A 100 23.55 3.50 8.39
N LEU A 101 24.22 2.40 8.66
CA LEU A 101 24.78 1.52 7.62
C LEU A 101 23.66 0.92 6.76
N PHE A 102 22.59 0.47 7.38
CA PHE A 102 21.39 0.00 6.67
C PHE A 102 20.83 1.08 5.76
N TYR A 103 20.61 2.29 6.29
CA TYR A 103 20.06 3.42 5.53
C TYR A 103 20.90 3.74 4.30
N GLN A 104 22.24 3.75 4.44
CA GLN A 104 23.17 3.96 3.34
C GLN A 104 23.15 2.80 2.33
N ALA A 105 23.12 1.55 2.80
CA ALA A 105 23.08 0.37 1.95
C ALA A 105 21.80 0.30 1.11
N VAL A 106 20.64 0.69 1.68
CA VAL A 106 19.38 0.85 0.94
C VAL A 106 19.52 1.94 -0.12
N GLY A 107 20.15 3.07 0.20
CA GLY A 107 20.45 4.14 -0.77
C GLY A 107 21.26 3.64 -1.97
N LEU A 108 22.29 2.86 -1.72
CA LEU A 108 23.12 2.26 -2.79
C LEU A 108 22.36 1.19 -3.58
N ALA A 109 21.54 0.38 -2.91
CA ALA A 109 20.75 -0.67 -3.55
C ALA A 109 19.72 -0.12 -4.54
N ARG A 110 19.19 1.09 -4.31
CA ARG A 110 18.22 1.75 -5.21
C ARG A 110 18.75 1.89 -6.63
N GLN A 111 20.05 2.12 -6.82
CA GLN A 111 20.67 2.26 -8.14
C GLN A 111 20.45 1.02 -9.04
N GLN A 112 20.24 -0.14 -8.47
CA GLN A 112 20.12 -1.42 -9.21
C GLN A 112 18.69 -1.96 -9.17
N LEU A 113 17.73 -1.15 -8.76
CA LEU A 113 16.30 -1.47 -8.84
C LEU A 113 15.73 -0.94 -10.15
N ARG A 114 14.57 -1.47 -10.53
CA ARG A 114 13.80 -0.92 -11.64
C ARG A 114 13.21 0.42 -11.22
N ASP A 115 13.01 1.32 -12.17
CA ASP A 115 12.41 2.65 -11.94
C ASP A 115 11.02 2.59 -11.28
N SER A 116 10.31 1.46 -11.45
CA SER A 116 8.99 1.24 -10.84
C SER A 116 9.03 0.76 -9.40
N ILE A 117 10.22 0.58 -8.80
CA ILE A 117 10.39 0.13 -7.42
C ILE A 117 10.89 1.31 -6.59
N HIS A 118 10.11 1.67 -5.59
CA HIS A 118 10.48 2.71 -4.63
C HIS A 118 10.71 2.09 -3.26
N ILE A 119 11.69 2.60 -2.54
CA ILE A 119 11.95 2.23 -1.15
C ILE A 119 12.05 3.53 -0.35
N CYS A 120 11.12 3.73 0.56
CA CYS A 120 11.18 4.80 1.56
C CYS A 120 11.71 4.23 2.86
N CYS A 121 12.51 5.01 3.59
CA CYS A 121 13.11 4.56 4.84
C CYS A 121 13.35 5.75 5.75
N ILE A 122 13.04 5.59 7.04
CA ILE A 122 13.35 6.55 8.08
C ILE A 122 13.97 5.83 9.28
N ILE A 123 14.82 6.53 10.04
CA ILE A 123 15.22 6.11 11.39
C ILE A 123 14.17 6.71 12.33
N ALA A 124 13.26 5.87 12.80
CA ALA A 124 12.10 6.30 13.58
C ALA A 124 12.41 6.48 15.06
N GLU A 125 13.37 5.72 15.60
CA GLU A 125 13.74 5.76 17.02
C GLU A 125 15.20 5.41 17.24
N SER A 126 15.85 6.10 18.18
CA SER A 126 17.18 5.80 18.69
C SER A 126 17.38 6.45 20.05
N GLU A 127 18.45 6.06 20.76
CA GLU A 127 18.93 6.73 21.98
C GLU A 127 19.25 8.22 21.70
N ARG A 128 18.94 9.08 22.66
CA ARG A 128 19.11 10.53 22.55
C ARG A 128 20.23 11.09 23.43
N ASP A 129 20.89 10.25 24.25
CA ASP A 129 21.99 10.64 25.12
C ASP A 129 23.34 10.42 24.40
N ILE A 130 24.02 11.53 24.11
CA ILE A 130 25.34 11.52 23.43
C ILE A 130 26.46 10.90 24.29
N GLY A 131 26.28 10.84 25.60
CA GLY A 131 27.24 10.21 26.52
C GLY A 131 27.16 8.68 26.55
N ARG A 132 26.24 8.07 25.82
CA ARG A 132 26.02 6.63 25.79
C ARG A 132 26.10 6.08 24.37
N ILE A 133 26.68 4.88 24.22
CA ILE A 133 26.56 4.08 23.00
C ILE A 133 25.10 3.62 22.89
N PRO A 134 24.38 3.94 21.78
CA PRO A 134 23.01 3.52 21.58
C PRO A 134 22.88 2.00 21.50
N ASP A 135 22.03 1.42 22.35
CA ASP A 135 21.77 -0.03 22.35
C ASP A 135 20.47 -0.42 21.63
N TYR A 136 19.75 0.56 21.10
CA TYR A 136 18.54 0.35 20.32
C TYR A 136 18.42 1.38 19.21
N ALA A 137 17.99 0.93 18.02
CA ALA A 137 17.54 1.77 16.94
C ALA A 137 16.46 1.06 16.13
N ARG A 138 15.42 1.79 15.72
CA ARG A 138 14.31 1.30 14.90
C ARG A 138 14.18 2.12 13.63
N LEU A 139 14.02 1.41 12.52
CA LEU A 139 13.72 2.00 11.22
C LEU A 139 12.35 1.53 10.75
N GLU A 140 11.70 2.40 9.98
CA GLU A 140 10.49 2.10 9.22
C GLU A 140 10.86 2.15 7.73
N VAL A 141 10.45 1.12 6.99
CA VAL A 141 10.79 0.93 5.58
C VAL A 141 9.53 0.57 4.82
N GLU A 142 9.21 1.33 3.78
CA GLU A 142 8.16 1.00 2.81
C GLU A 142 8.80 0.57 1.49
N ILE A 143 8.28 -0.48 0.90
CA ILE A 143 8.59 -0.91 -0.46
C ILE A 143 7.32 -0.75 -1.29
N SER A 144 7.38 0.04 -2.36
CA SER A 144 6.26 0.14 -3.31
C SER A 144 6.70 -0.17 -4.74
N THR A 145 5.79 -0.77 -5.53
CA THR A 145 6.03 -1.15 -6.92
C THR A 145 4.74 -1.38 -7.69
N MET A 146 4.75 -1.08 -8.99
CA MET A 146 3.63 -1.40 -9.88
C MET A 146 3.47 -2.92 -10.13
N ARG A 147 4.46 -3.74 -9.82
CA ARG A 147 4.46 -5.17 -10.10
C ARG A 147 4.55 -5.99 -8.82
N VAL A 148 3.45 -6.61 -8.41
CA VAL A 148 3.39 -7.44 -7.19
C VAL A 148 4.55 -8.43 -7.06
N LYS A 149 4.97 -9.06 -8.17
CA LYS A 149 6.07 -10.02 -8.15
C LYS A 149 7.42 -9.41 -7.74
N ASP A 150 7.60 -8.10 -7.88
CA ASP A 150 8.83 -7.42 -7.50
C ASP A 150 8.85 -7.13 -5.98
N ILE A 151 7.72 -7.22 -5.28
CA ILE A 151 7.64 -7.06 -3.81
C ILE A 151 8.54 -8.11 -3.13
N GLU A 152 8.35 -9.39 -3.41
CA GLU A 152 9.06 -10.47 -2.72
C GLU A 152 10.58 -10.42 -2.95
N THR A 153 11.00 -10.12 -4.18
CA THR A 153 12.43 -10.00 -4.49
C THR A 153 13.09 -8.79 -3.83
N THR A 154 12.37 -7.67 -3.76
CA THR A 154 12.85 -6.45 -3.10
C THR A 154 12.88 -6.62 -1.59
N LYS A 155 11.83 -7.20 -1.02
CA LYS A 155 11.74 -7.57 0.38
C LYS A 155 12.92 -8.42 0.84
N GLN A 156 13.24 -9.50 0.11
CA GLN A 156 14.39 -10.33 0.45
C GLN A 156 15.71 -9.55 0.39
N LYS A 157 15.85 -8.61 -0.54
CA LYS A 157 17.02 -7.73 -0.61
C LYS A 157 17.12 -6.83 0.63
N ILE A 158 16.03 -6.27 1.10
CA ILE A 158 15.98 -5.44 2.33
C ILE A 158 16.33 -6.27 3.56
N ILE A 159 15.80 -7.48 3.69
CA ILE A 159 16.13 -8.39 4.78
C ILE A 159 17.62 -8.74 4.77
N ASN A 160 18.17 -9.09 3.62
CA ASN A 160 19.61 -9.41 3.50
C ASN A 160 20.49 -8.22 3.87
N ILE A 161 20.10 -7.00 3.52
CA ILE A 161 20.81 -5.78 3.94
C ILE A 161 20.74 -5.64 5.46
N ALA A 162 19.56 -5.82 6.06
CA ALA A 162 19.38 -5.69 7.51
C ALA A 162 20.25 -6.70 8.29
N GLU A 163 20.26 -7.94 7.85
CA GLU A 163 21.09 -9.00 8.46
C GLU A 163 22.60 -8.75 8.24
N GLY A 164 22.98 -8.28 7.04
CA GLY A 164 24.36 -7.92 6.74
C GLY A 164 24.89 -6.79 7.61
N MET A 165 24.07 -5.76 7.86
CA MET A 165 24.46 -4.65 8.72
C MET A 165 24.49 -5.03 10.20
N ALA A 166 23.61 -5.92 10.63
CA ALA A 166 23.67 -6.50 11.98
C ALA A 166 24.97 -7.28 12.19
N LEU A 167 25.35 -8.11 11.22
CA LEU A 167 26.61 -8.86 11.26
C LEU A 167 27.83 -7.93 11.31
N ALA A 168 27.84 -6.89 10.47
CA ALA A 168 28.96 -5.93 10.39
C ALA A 168 29.13 -5.11 11.67
N SER A 169 28.04 -4.76 12.36
CA SER A 169 28.07 -3.95 13.59
C SER A 169 28.14 -4.77 14.88
N GLY A 170 27.91 -6.09 14.82
CA GLY A 170 27.78 -6.96 15.98
C GLY A 170 26.42 -6.87 16.67
N CYS A 171 25.44 -6.14 16.10
CA CYS A 171 24.09 -6.04 16.62
C CYS A 171 23.29 -7.32 16.36
N LYS A 172 22.21 -7.49 17.13
CA LYS A 172 21.11 -8.37 16.73
C LYS A 172 20.12 -7.56 15.90
N VAL A 173 19.47 -8.19 14.93
CA VAL A 173 18.38 -7.59 14.15
C VAL A 173 17.09 -8.36 14.37
N ARG A 174 15.99 -7.63 14.45
CA ARG A 174 14.62 -8.14 14.34
C ARG A 174 13.92 -7.36 13.26
N TYR A 175 13.03 -8.01 12.56
CA TYR A 175 12.16 -7.33 11.59
C TYR A 175 10.76 -7.89 11.66
N LYS A 176 9.79 -7.00 11.42
CA LYS A 176 8.37 -7.31 11.37
C LYS A 176 7.82 -6.75 10.08
N GLU A 177 7.25 -7.61 9.26
CA GLU A 177 6.50 -7.19 8.08
C GLU A 177 5.10 -6.74 8.50
N ILE A 178 4.70 -5.59 7.98
CA ILE A 178 3.34 -5.08 8.05
C ILE A 178 2.78 -5.21 6.63
N PRO A 179 1.92 -6.21 6.36
CA PRO A 179 1.39 -6.44 5.03
C PRO A 179 0.64 -5.20 4.52
N GLY A 180 1.08 -4.68 3.38
CA GLY A 180 0.44 -3.60 2.67
C GLY A 180 -0.61 -4.12 1.67
N TYR A 181 -0.85 -3.35 0.62
CA TYR A 181 -1.87 -3.63 -0.38
C TYR A 181 -1.25 -4.09 -1.69
N TYR A 182 -1.95 -4.95 -2.41
CA TYR A 182 -1.61 -5.26 -3.80
C TYR A 182 -2.24 -4.24 -4.74
N GLY A 183 -1.46 -3.81 -5.72
CA GLY A 183 -1.94 -2.87 -6.73
C GLY A 183 -3.15 -3.39 -7.49
N ARG A 184 -4.01 -2.47 -7.85
CA ARG A 184 -5.28 -2.74 -8.56
C ARG A 184 -5.04 -3.37 -9.92
N MET A 185 -5.88 -4.36 -10.27
CA MET A 185 -6.05 -4.90 -11.61
C MET A 185 -7.35 -4.34 -12.20
N PRO A 186 -7.30 -3.30 -13.03
CA PRO A 186 -8.51 -2.72 -13.60
C PRO A 186 -9.16 -3.68 -14.58
N ASN A 187 -10.49 -3.77 -14.54
CA ASN A 187 -11.25 -4.51 -15.53
C ASN A 187 -11.66 -3.59 -16.69
N ALA A 188 -11.10 -3.81 -17.89
CA ALA A 188 -11.30 -2.94 -19.03
C ALA A 188 -12.76 -2.87 -19.51
N VAL A 189 -13.51 -3.95 -19.35
CA VAL A 189 -14.94 -3.99 -19.77
C VAL A 189 -15.77 -3.13 -18.82
N LEU A 190 -15.63 -3.33 -17.51
CA LEU A 190 -16.35 -2.51 -16.51
C LEU A 190 -15.94 -1.04 -16.59
N ALA A 191 -14.63 -0.80 -16.81
CA ALA A 191 -14.10 0.56 -16.97
C ALA A 191 -14.75 1.30 -18.14
N GLU A 192 -14.84 0.67 -19.31
CA GLU A 192 -15.42 1.28 -20.51
C GLU A 192 -16.94 1.49 -20.35
N LEU A 193 -17.66 0.53 -19.77
CA LEU A 193 -19.08 0.71 -19.46
C LEU A 193 -19.30 1.91 -18.53
N CYS A 194 -18.58 1.99 -17.42
CA CYS A 194 -18.70 3.13 -16.50
C CYS A 194 -18.36 4.46 -17.18
N ARG A 195 -17.31 4.49 -18.01
CA ARG A 195 -16.89 5.70 -18.72
C ARG A 195 -17.99 6.18 -19.68
N GLN A 196 -18.59 5.27 -20.45
CA GLN A 196 -19.67 5.60 -21.38
C GLN A 196 -20.91 6.17 -20.67
N GLU A 197 -21.31 5.56 -19.57
CA GLU A 197 -22.46 6.03 -18.78
C GLU A 197 -22.20 7.40 -18.15
N MET A 198 -21.01 7.64 -17.64
CA MET A 198 -20.62 8.94 -17.08
C MET A 198 -20.66 10.05 -18.15
N LEU A 199 -20.10 9.78 -19.34
CA LEU A 199 -20.17 10.72 -20.48
C LEU A 199 -21.59 10.96 -20.94
N ALA A 200 -22.45 9.94 -20.95
CA ALA A 200 -23.87 10.08 -21.30
C ALA A 200 -24.64 10.97 -20.29
N LEU A 201 -24.21 10.96 -19.03
CA LEU A 201 -24.73 11.85 -17.98
C LEU A 201 -24.17 13.28 -18.06
N GLY A 202 -23.24 13.55 -18.98
CA GLY A 202 -22.61 14.85 -19.15
C GLY A 202 -21.41 15.12 -18.25
N GLU A 203 -20.93 14.10 -17.53
CA GLU A 203 -19.74 14.24 -16.70
C GLU A 203 -18.47 14.16 -17.57
N PRO A 204 -17.62 15.19 -17.58
CA PRO A 204 -16.35 15.14 -18.30
C PRO A 204 -15.43 14.07 -17.71
N MET A 205 -14.92 13.16 -18.54
CA MET A 205 -14.07 12.06 -18.10
C MET A 205 -12.67 12.17 -18.74
N MET A 206 -11.65 11.92 -17.93
CA MET A 206 -10.31 11.69 -18.45
C MET A 206 -10.30 10.44 -19.32
N GLU A 207 -9.54 10.48 -20.42
CA GLU A 207 -9.40 9.32 -21.31
C GLU A 207 -8.57 8.19 -20.68
N GLY A 208 -8.94 6.97 -21.02
CA GLY A 208 -8.24 5.76 -20.60
C GLY A 208 -8.42 5.44 -19.11
N MET A 209 -7.44 4.76 -18.58
CA MET A 209 -7.34 4.34 -17.18
C MET A 209 -5.96 4.76 -16.65
N PRO A 210 -5.78 6.00 -16.21
CA PRO A 210 -4.49 6.47 -15.73
C PRO A 210 -4.03 5.69 -14.50
N CYS A 211 -2.74 5.41 -14.43
CA CYS A 211 -2.13 4.77 -13.27
C CYS A 211 -2.09 5.74 -12.09
N ASP A 212 -2.32 5.23 -10.91
CA ASP A 212 -2.17 5.94 -9.64
C ASP A 212 -0.87 5.51 -8.93
N ALA A 213 -0.17 6.46 -8.33
CA ALA A 213 1.05 6.16 -7.57
C ALA A 213 0.75 5.54 -6.21
N GLY A 214 -0.40 5.87 -5.60
CA GLY A 214 -0.83 5.32 -4.31
C GLY A 214 -1.45 3.92 -4.45
N GLY A 215 -1.42 3.16 -3.36
CA GLY A 215 -2.11 1.87 -3.26
C GLY A 215 -3.46 2.02 -2.56
N GLU A 216 -4.33 1.05 -2.73
CA GLU A 216 -5.63 0.93 -2.05
C GLU A 216 -5.99 -0.54 -1.82
N ASP A 217 -6.72 -0.84 -0.76
CA ASP A 217 -7.09 -2.23 -0.42
C ASP A 217 -8.10 -2.87 -1.39
N LEU A 218 -8.79 -2.08 -2.24
CA LEU A 218 -9.55 -2.58 -3.38
C LEU A 218 -8.65 -3.32 -4.38
N GLY A 219 -7.36 -3.00 -4.42
CA GLY A 219 -6.39 -3.69 -5.25
C GLY A 219 -6.38 -5.19 -5.01
N ASN A 220 -6.43 -5.62 -3.76
CA ASN A 220 -6.48 -7.04 -3.39
C ASN A 220 -7.78 -7.70 -3.88
N VAL A 221 -8.93 -7.02 -3.74
CA VAL A 221 -10.24 -7.50 -4.20
C VAL A 221 -10.27 -7.64 -5.73
N SER A 222 -9.72 -6.66 -6.44
CA SER A 222 -9.70 -6.61 -7.92
C SER A 222 -8.92 -7.76 -8.57
N ARG A 223 -8.11 -8.49 -7.78
CA ARG A 223 -7.37 -9.67 -8.23
C ARG A 223 -8.16 -10.96 -8.17
N VAL A 224 -9.30 -10.93 -7.52
CA VAL A 224 -10.18 -12.09 -7.33
C VAL A 224 -11.52 -11.88 -8.01
N ILE A 225 -12.02 -10.63 -8.00
CA ILE A 225 -13.33 -10.26 -8.53
C ILE A 225 -13.14 -9.10 -9.51
N PRO A 226 -13.80 -9.09 -10.66
CA PRO A 226 -13.81 -7.92 -11.56
C PRO A 226 -14.20 -6.65 -10.82
N ALA A 227 -13.34 -5.63 -10.84
CA ALA A 227 -13.55 -4.41 -10.07
C ALA A 227 -13.38 -3.17 -10.94
N CYS A 228 -14.16 -2.14 -10.63
CA CYS A 228 -14.03 -0.81 -11.19
C CYS A 228 -13.97 0.23 -10.08
N ASN A 229 -12.92 1.04 -10.06
CA ASN A 229 -12.80 2.22 -9.21
C ASN A 229 -13.07 3.46 -10.05
N LEU A 230 -14.16 4.17 -9.75
CA LEU A 230 -14.57 5.41 -10.42
C LEU A 230 -14.21 6.60 -9.53
N TYR A 231 -13.36 7.48 -10.01
CA TYR A 231 -13.06 8.76 -9.37
C TYR A 231 -14.01 9.83 -9.85
N MET A 232 -14.68 10.49 -8.90
CA MET A 232 -15.62 11.57 -9.16
C MET A 232 -15.06 12.89 -8.66
N THR A 233 -15.09 13.92 -9.51
CA THR A 233 -14.68 15.26 -9.08
C THR A 233 -15.66 15.85 -8.04
N LEU A 234 -15.10 16.50 -7.03
CA LEU A 234 -15.85 17.24 -6.01
C LEU A 234 -15.81 18.76 -6.24
N LEU A 235 -14.98 19.21 -7.17
CA LEU A 235 -14.83 20.63 -7.46
C LEU A 235 -15.84 21.03 -8.55
N PRO A 236 -16.55 22.13 -8.38
CA PRO A 236 -17.28 22.72 -9.50
C PRO A 236 -16.27 23.18 -10.57
N ASP A 237 -16.66 23.08 -11.82
CA ASP A 237 -15.93 23.61 -12.98
C ASP A 237 -15.65 25.13 -12.84
#